data_3ce122be04ddafef1ea2fbb4cf24d02b
#
_entry.id   3ce122be04ddafef1ea2fbb4cf24d02b
#
_cell.length_a   1.000
_cell.length_b   1.000
_cell.length_c   1.000
_cell.angle_alpha   90.00
_cell.angle_beta   90.00
_cell.angle_gamma   90.00
#
_symmetry.space_group_name_H-M   'P 1'
#
loop_
_entity.id
_entity.type
_entity.pdbx_description
1 polymer ?
#
loop_
_entity_poly.entity_id
_entity_poly.type
_entity_poly.pdbx_seq_one_letter_code
_entity_poly.pdbx_strand_id
1 'polypeptide(L)'
;MVRRFCEGIAMHYLLFYDAVDNYEERRKPHREAHIAYARAAIAREELVLAGALSGPADGAVLLFRADSPAAAENFAKSDPYVLNGLIKQWRVREWRTVVGAAAEVKIHW
;
A
#
# COMPACT_ATOMS: atom_id res chain seq x y z
N MET A 1 6.21 -11.80 21.82
CA MET A 1 6.10 -11.13 21.70
C MET A 1 5.53 -10.48 21.80
N VAL A 2 5.18 -10.39 22.15
CA VAL A 2 4.61 -9.65 22.25
C VAL A 2 4.43 -8.93 21.81
N ARG A 3 4.09 -8.84 21.42
CA ARG A 3 3.97 -8.02 20.90
C ARG A 3 3.65 -7.08 21.26
N ARG A 4 3.76 -6.85 21.67
CA ARG A 4 3.63 -5.97 22.03
C ARG A 4 3.03 -5.23 22.26
N PHE A 5 2.58 -5.22 22.68
CA PHE A 5 2.04 -4.36 22.86
C PHE A 5 2.05 -3.45 22.73
N CYS A 6 2.26 -3.45 22.78
CA CYS A 6 2.19 -2.58 22.52
C CYS A 6 2.25 -2.28 21.82
N GLU A 7 2.56 -2.58 21.92
CA GLU A 7 2.61 -2.40 21.09
C GLU A 7 1.94 -2.11 20.33
N GLY A 8 1.75 -2.45 20.35
CA GLY A 8 0.80 -2.41 19.36
C GLY A 8 0.25 -1.18 18.85
N ILE A 9 1.08 -0.43 18.42
CA ILE A 9 0.64 0.82 17.84
C ILE A 9 0.89 0.79 16.35
N ALA A 10 0.39 -0.25 15.73
CA ALA A 10 0.40 -0.31 14.29
C ALA A 10 -0.77 0.51 13.78
N MET A 11 -0.48 1.46 12.92
CA MET A 11 -1.47 2.33 12.31
C MET A 11 -1.64 1.94 10.85
N HIS A 12 -2.70 2.43 10.24
CA HIS A 12 -2.95 2.19 8.83
C HIS A 12 -2.50 3.39 8.01
N TYR A 13 -1.87 3.09 6.87
CA TYR A 13 -1.45 4.11 5.92
C TYR A 13 -1.92 3.72 4.53
N LEU A 14 -2.38 4.70 3.78
CA LEU A 14 -2.74 4.47 2.39
C LEU A 14 -1.67 5.07 1.49
N LEU A 15 -1.22 4.28 0.55
CA LEU A 15 -0.35 4.74 -0.52
C LEU A 15 -1.22 4.86 -1.76
N PHE A 16 -1.29 6.06 -2.32
CA PHE A 16 -2.05 6.34 -3.52
C PHE A 16 -1.10 6.48 -4.70
N TYR A 17 -1.38 5.77 -5.77
CA TYR A 17 -0.66 5.88 -7.03
C TYR A 17 -1.54 6.57 -8.06
N ASP A 18 -1.01 7.57 -8.73
CA ASP A 18 -1.62 8.15 -9.92
C ASP A 18 -0.85 7.59 -11.12
N ALA A 19 -1.55 6.83 -11.95
CA ALA A 19 -0.92 6.09 -13.04
C ALA A 19 -0.87 6.90 -14.32
N VAL A 20 0.10 6.57 -15.17
CA VAL A 20 0.21 7.17 -16.50
C VAL A 20 -0.91 6.68 -17.41
N ASP A 21 -1.12 7.36 -18.52
CA ASP A 21 -2.07 6.93 -19.53
C ASP A 21 -1.66 5.54 -20.04
N ASN A 22 -2.66 4.75 -20.40
CA ASN A 22 -2.46 3.41 -20.93
C ASN A 22 -1.77 2.47 -19.93
N TYR A 23 -2.03 2.69 -18.66
CA TYR A 23 -1.42 1.97 -17.56
C TYR A 23 -1.63 0.45 -17.65
N GLU A 24 -2.85 0.00 -17.98
CA GLU A 24 -3.15 -1.43 -18.03
C GLU A 24 -2.27 -2.17 -19.03
N GLU A 25 -1.96 -1.54 -20.17
CA GLU A 25 -1.08 -2.15 -21.18
C GLU A 25 0.38 -2.02 -20.77
N ARG A 26 0.76 -0.84 -20.31
CA ARG A 26 2.16 -0.54 -20.01
C ARG A 26 2.70 -1.31 -18.81
N ARG A 27 1.83 -1.72 -17.89
CA ARG A 27 2.27 -2.48 -16.71
C ARG A 27 2.57 -3.94 -17.00
N LYS A 28 2.06 -4.49 -18.11
CA LYS A 28 2.16 -5.93 -18.38
C LYS A 28 3.59 -6.47 -18.28
N PRO A 29 4.60 -5.87 -18.88
CA PRO A 29 5.96 -6.42 -18.77
C PRO A 29 6.57 -6.29 -17.35
N HIS A 30 5.97 -5.48 -16.50
CA HIS A 30 6.49 -5.24 -15.14
C HIS A 30 5.62 -5.87 -14.05
N ARG A 31 4.51 -6.50 -14.44
CA ARG A 31 3.53 -6.99 -13.46
C ARG A 31 4.11 -8.07 -12.56
N GLU A 32 4.84 -9.00 -13.13
CA GLU A 32 5.39 -10.11 -12.34
C GLU A 32 6.37 -9.61 -11.28
N ALA A 33 7.25 -8.69 -11.67
CA ALA A 33 8.21 -8.09 -10.74
C ALA A 33 7.49 -7.31 -9.64
N HIS A 34 6.47 -6.55 -10.00
CA HIS A 34 5.68 -5.77 -9.05
C HIS A 34 4.97 -6.70 -8.05
N ILE A 35 4.36 -7.79 -8.52
CA ILE A 35 3.65 -8.72 -7.65
C ILE A 35 4.63 -9.40 -6.68
N ALA A 36 5.81 -9.80 -7.17
CA ALA A 36 6.82 -10.41 -6.31
C ALA A 36 7.28 -9.42 -5.22
N TYR A 37 7.47 -8.17 -5.61
CA TYR A 37 7.86 -7.12 -4.67
C TYR A 37 6.77 -6.89 -3.61
N ALA A 38 5.50 -6.87 -4.04
CA ALA A 38 4.37 -6.71 -3.13
C ALA A 38 4.25 -7.90 -2.17
N ARG A 39 4.47 -9.11 -2.67
CA ARG A 39 4.42 -10.31 -1.82
C ARG A 39 5.45 -10.26 -0.71
N ALA A 40 6.64 -9.73 -0.99
CA ALA A 40 7.67 -9.57 0.03
C ALA A 40 7.20 -8.62 1.14
N ALA A 41 6.50 -7.55 0.77
CA ALA A 41 5.96 -6.61 1.75
C ALA A 41 4.82 -7.24 2.58
N ILE A 42 4.04 -8.12 1.97
CA ILE A 42 3.01 -8.89 2.70
C ILE A 42 3.67 -9.82 3.70
N ALA A 43 4.75 -10.49 3.28
CA ALA A 43 5.46 -11.42 4.15
C ALA A 43 6.09 -10.72 5.35
N ARG A 44 6.46 -9.43 5.19
CA ARG A 44 6.96 -8.62 6.29
C ARG A 44 5.83 -8.08 7.18
N GLU A 45 4.58 -8.36 6.83
CA GLU A 45 3.39 -7.90 7.55
C GLU A 45 3.23 -6.38 7.51
N GLU A 46 3.72 -5.76 6.44
CA GLU A 46 3.56 -4.33 6.22
C GLU A 46 2.42 -4.01 5.26
N LEU A 47 2.38 -4.73 4.14
CA LEU A 47 1.33 -4.54 3.15
C LEU A 47 0.15 -5.46 3.48
N VAL A 48 -1.03 -4.88 3.62
CA VAL A 48 -2.24 -5.62 3.99
C VAL A 48 -3.05 -5.97 2.76
N LEU A 49 -3.20 -5.03 1.85
CA LEU A 49 -4.14 -5.13 0.74
C LEU A 49 -3.75 -4.12 -0.31
N ALA A 50 -3.85 -4.50 -1.58
CA ALA A 50 -3.51 -3.59 -2.66
C ALA A 50 -4.33 -3.93 -3.89
N GLY A 51 -4.62 -2.93 -4.70
CA GLY A 51 -5.35 -3.15 -5.95
C GLY A 51 -5.39 -1.91 -6.79
N ALA A 52 -5.67 -2.11 -8.07
CA ALA A 52 -5.81 -1.02 -9.02
C ALA A 52 -7.23 -0.48 -8.97
N LEU A 53 -7.36 0.80 -9.23
CA LEU A 53 -8.65 1.43 -9.42
C LEU A 53 -9.18 1.06 -10.80
N SER A 54 -10.48 1.01 -10.94
CA SER A 54 -11.12 0.69 -12.21
C SER A 54 -12.24 1.67 -12.48
N GLY A 55 -12.56 1.87 -13.75
CA GLY A 55 -13.58 2.79 -14.21
C GLY A 55 -13.29 4.26 -13.90
N PRO A 56 -12.13 4.82 -14.24
CA PRO A 56 -11.06 4.28 -15.08
C PRO A 56 -9.92 3.61 -14.30
N ALA A 57 -9.05 2.93 -15.03
CA ALA A 57 -7.86 2.29 -14.48
C ALA A 57 -6.71 3.30 -14.48
N ASP A 58 -6.78 4.28 -13.62
CA ASP A 58 -5.85 5.43 -13.61
C ASP A 58 -5.04 5.53 -12.34
N GLY A 59 -5.04 4.49 -11.52
CA GLY A 59 -4.27 4.51 -10.28
C GLY A 59 -4.43 3.24 -9.48
N ALA A 60 -3.91 3.27 -8.28
CA ALA A 60 -3.97 2.15 -7.36
C ALA A 60 -3.98 2.66 -5.93
N VAL A 61 -4.46 1.80 -5.03
CA VAL A 61 -4.45 2.08 -3.60
C VAL A 61 -3.85 0.88 -2.89
N LEU A 62 -2.91 1.15 -1.99
CA LEU A 62 -2.24 0.11 -1.22
C LEU A 62 -2.38 0.45 0.26
N LEU A 63 -2.80 -0.53 1.04
CA LEU A 63 -3.02 -0.36 2.47
C LEU A 63 -1.87 -1.00 3.23
N PHE A 64 -1.22 -0.20 4.06
CA PHE A 64 -0.10 -0.65 4.91
C PHE A 64 -0.49 -0.58 6.37
N ARG A 65 0.13 -1.45 7.15
CA ARG A 65 0.02 -1.43 8.60
C ARG A 65 1.43 -1.28 9.15
N ALA A 66 1.67 -0.18 9.87
CA ALA A 66 3.02 0.13 10.34
C ALA A 66 2.94 1.17 11.45
N ASP A 67 4.08 1.42 12.11
CA ASP A 67 4.14 2.42 13.17
C ASP A 67 4.47 3.83 12.65
N SER A 68 4.74 3.95 11.35
CA SER A 68 5.04 5.25 10.72
C SER A 68 4.76 5.14 9.23
N PRO A 69 4.72 6.27 8.51
CA PRO A 69 4.52 6.22 7.06
C PRO A 69 5.71 5.66 6.28
N ALA A 70 6.84 5.44 6.95
CA ALA A 70 8.09 5.03 6.28
C ALA A 70 7.94 3.73 5.48
N ALA A 71 7.18 2.76 6.00
CA ALA A 71 7.01 1.49 5.29
C ALA A 71 6.36 1.71 3.92
N ALA A 72 5.30 2.53 3.87
CA ALA A 72 4.61 2.83 2.61
C ALA A 72 5.48 3.68 1.69
N GLU A 73 6.18 4.67 2.24
CA GLU A 73 7.05 5.53 1.46
C GLU A 73 8.20 4.75 0.84
N ASN A 74 8.83 3.89 1.63
CA ASN A 74 9.94 3.07 1.13
C ASN A 74 9.47 2.05 0.10
N PHE A 75 8.27 1.51 0.26
CA PHE A 75 7.68 0.64 -0.74
C PHE A 75 7.59 1.38 -2.08
N ALA A 76 7.01 2.57 -2.08
CA ALA A 76 6.81 3.35 -3.31
C ALA A 76 8.14 3.66 -4.00
N LYS A 77 9.17 3.97 -3.24
CA LYS A 77 10.47 4.38 -3.80
C LYS A 77 11.16 3.27 -4.59
N SER A 78 10.84 2.02 -4.32
CA SER A 78 11.50 0.89 -4.97
C SER A 78 10.56 -0.06 -5.70
N ASP A 79 9.28 0.29 -5.80
CA ASP A 79 8.31 -0.51 -6.54
C ASP A 79 8.69 -0.51 -8.02
N PRO A 80 8.81 -1.70 -8.66
CA PRO A 80 9.09 -1.77 -10.09
C PRO A 80 8.17 -0.91 -10.96
N TYR A 81 6.91 -0.74 -10.59
CA TYR A 81 6.00 0.14 -11.33
C TYR A 81 6.46 1.59 -11.26
N VAL A 82 6.92 2.03 -10.10
CA VAL A 82 7.42 3.40 -9.94
C VAL A 82 8.74 3.57 -10.68
N LEU A 83 9.65 2.60 -10.51
CA LEU A 83 10.97 2.66 -11.14
C LEU A 83 10.90 2.66 -12.66
N ASN A 84 9.86 2.07 -13.22
CA ASN A 84 9.70 1.97 -14.67
C ASN A 84 8.76 3.03 -15.25
N GLY A 85 8.47 4.05 -14.47
CA GLY A 85 7.75 5.21 -14.98
C GLY A 85 6.26 5.03 -15.21
N LEU A 86 5.65 4.06 -14.56
CA LEU A 86 4.22 3.81 -14.70
C LEU A 86 3.37 4.66 -13.78
N ILE A 87 3.97 5.24 -12.78
CA ILE A 87 3.29 6.03 -11.76
C ILE A 87 3.74 7.48 -11.88
N LYS A 88 2.80 8.39 -12.17
CA LYS A 88 3.11 9.81 -12.34
C LYS A 88 3.50 10.46 -11.02
N GLN A 89 2.79 10.10 -9.96
CA GLN A 89 3.09 10.57 -8.62
C GLN A 89 2.45 9.63 -7.61
N TRP A 90 2.96 9.68 -6.41
CA TRP A 90 2.37 8.92 -5.31
C TRP A 90 2.38 9.77 -4.05
N ARG A 91 1.49 9.41 -3.10
CA ARG A 91 1.44 10.07 -1.80
C ARG A 91 0.99 9.08 -0.76
N VAL A 92 1.39 9.30 0.49
CA VAL A 92 1.01 8.47 1.62
C VAL A 92 0.15 9.31 2.57
N ARG A 93 -0.94 8.72 3.02
CA ARG A 93 -1.82 9.35 4.01
C ARG A 93 -2.05 8.38 5.17
N GLU A 94 -2.02 8.88 6.38
CA GLU A 94 -2.48 8.08 7.51
C GLU A 94 -3.99 7.93 7.43
N TRP A 95 -4.46 6.72 7.70
CA TRP A 95 -5.89 6.41 7.69
C TRP A 95 -6.28 5.94 9.08
N ARG A 96 -7.00 6.78 9.82
CA ARG A 96 -7.42 6.47 11.19
C ARG A 96 -8.64 5.55 11.14
N THR A 97 -8.39 4.26 11.09
CA THR A 97 -9.44 3.27 10.99
C THR A 97 -10.05 3.01 12.38
N VAL A 98 -11.38 3.07 12.48
CA VAL A 98 -12.07 2.95 13.76
C VAL A 98 -13.22 1.94 13.73
N VAL A 99 -13.61 1.49 12.57
CA VAL A 99 -14.74 0.55 12.40
C VAL A 99 -14.24 -0.63 11.59
N GLY A 100 -14.55 -1.83 12.04
CA GLY A 100 -14.18 -3.06 11.37
C GLY A 100 -13.18 -3.87 12.17
N ALA A 101 -13.10 -5.16 11.87
CA ALA A 101 -12.26 -6.09 12.64
C ALA A 101 -10.78 -5.71 12.58
N ALA A 102 -10.33 -5.13 11.47
CA ALA A 102 -8.94 -4.75 11.27
C ALA A 102 -8.64 -3.31 11.65
N ALA A 103 -9.60 -2.58 12.19
CA ALA A 103 -9.39 -1.17 12.56
C ALA A 103 -8.30 -1.04 13.63
N GLU A 104 -7.49 0.01 13.51
CA GLU A 104 -6.40 0.25 14.46
C GLU A 104 -6.95 0.65 15.84
N VAL A 105 -8.04 1.38 15.87
CA VAL A 105 -8.73 1.75 17.09
C VAL A 105 -10.19 1.31 16.95
N LYS A 106 -10.60 0.40 17.81
CA LYS A 106 -11.98 -0.11 17.77
C LYS A 106 -12.82 0.68 18.74
N ILE A 107 -13.90 1.25 18.27
CA ILE A 107 -14.84 1.94 19.13
C ILE A 107 -16.02 1.02 19.42
N HIS A 108 -16.61 1.20 20.58
CA HIS A 108 -17.78 0.46 21.00
C HIS A 108 -19.02 1.31 20.75
N TRP A 109 -19.98 0.71 20.07
CA TRP A 109 -21.23 1.41 19.72
C TRP A 109 -22.29 1.25 20.81
#